data_d8a2aa5b287ba3a9ba16f9335690f401
#
_entry.id   d8a2aa5b287ba3a9ba16f9335690f401
#
_cell.length_a   1.000
_cell.length_b   1.000
_cell.length_c   1.000
_cell.angle_alpha   90.00
_cell.angle_beta   90.00
_cell.angle_gamma   90.00
#
_symmetry.space_group_name_H-M   'P 1'
#
loop_
_entity.id
_entity.type
_entity.pdbx_description
1 polymer ?
#
loop_
_entity_poly.entity_id
_entity_poly.type
_entity_poly.pdbx_seq_one_letter_code
_entity_poly.pdbx_strand_id
1 'polypeptide(L)'
;PYARVAQVMGAMTAGEKDGLRVAVSRCWNLGSSSTDALRTTVTVAVSMDANGLPQIGSIRMLGYEGGTEAGAQIAFAAARRAIANCGREGFPLPPEKYDEWKEIEMVFNPEGMRLR
;
A
#
# COMPACT_ATOMS: atom_id res chain seq x y z
N PRO A 1 -13.63 -8.43 -3.03
CA PRO A 1 -12.56 -8.43 -4.02
C PRO A 1 -11.33 -7.73 -3.49
N TYR A 2 -10.20 -8.13 -4.00
CA TYR A 2 -8.94 -7.48 -3.67
C TYR A 2 -8.69 -6.34 -4.62
N ALA A 3 -8.20 -5.24 -4.06
CA ALA A 3 -7.76 -4.13 -4.86
C ALA A 3 -6.24 -4.23 -5.05
N ARG A 4 -5.71 -3.46 -5.98
CA ARG A 4 -4.28 -3.46 -6.24
C ARG A 4 -3.63 -2.19 -5.74
N VAL A 5 -2.41 -2.33 -5.28
CA VAL A 5 -1.55 -1.17 -5.09
C VAL A 5 -1.14 -0.71 -6.48
N ALA A 6 -1.57 0.49 -6.86
CA ALA A 6 -1.38 0.97 -8.23
C ALA A 6 0.06 1.39 -8.50
N GLN A 7 0.76 1.85 -7.48
CA GLN A 7 2.08 2.42 -7.67
C GLN A 7 2.89 2.35 -6.39
N VAL A 8 4.16 2.00 -6.51
CA VAL A 8 5.14 2.08 -5.43
C VAL A 8 6.20 3.08 -5.88
N MET A 9 6.41 4.10 -5.05
CA MET A 9 7.36 5.16 -5.36
C MET A 9 8.72 4.83 -4.76
N GLY A 10 9.77 5.35 -5.37
CA GLY A 10 11.13 5.16 -4.89
C GLY A 10 12.08 4.84 -6.04
N ALA A 11 13.35 4.65 -5.71
CA ALA A 11 14.41 4.46 -6.70
C ALA A 11 14.68 2.99 -7.04
N MET A 12 13.84 2.08 -6.57
CA MET A 12 13.96 0.66 -6.91
C MET A 12 13.64 0.42 -8.38
N THR A 13 14.11 -0.70 -8.92
CA THR A 13 13.78 -1.08 -10.28
C THR A 13 12.30 -1.37 -10.43
N ALA A 14 11.81 -1.37 -11.68
CA ALA A 14 10.40 -1.67 -11.95
C ALA A 14 10.01 -3.06 -11.44
N GLY A 15 10.89 -4.04 -11.58
CA GLY A 15 10.60 -5.39 -11.10
C GLY A 15 10.53 -5.47 -9.58
N GLU A 16 11.41 -4.74 -8.90
CA GLU A 16 11.40 -4.69 -7.44
C GLU A 16 10.12 -4.03 -6.93
N LYS A 17 9.72 -2.92 -7.56
CA LYS A 17 8.47 -2.25 -7.20
C LYS A 17 7.28 -3.13 -7.47
N ASP A 18 7.28 -3.85 -8.56
CA ASP A 18 6.18 -4.73 -8.92
C ASP A 18 6.04 -5.88 -7.91
N GLY A 19 7.16 -6.44 -7.47
CA GLY A 19 7.15 -7.48 -6.46
C GLY A 19 6.52 -7.02 -5.16
N LEU A 20 6.90 -5.83 -4.72
CA LEU A 20 6.31 -5.25 -3.50
C LEU A 20 4.83 -4.96 -3.69
N ARG A 21 4.47 -4.38 -4.84
CA ARG A 21 3.08 -4.07 -5.15
C ARG A 21 2.21 -5.33 -5.09
N VAL A 22 2.68 -6.41 -5.71
CA VAL A 22 1.94 -7.67 -5.70
C VAL A 22 1.83 -8.22 -4.28
N ALA A 23 2.92 -8.17 -3.52
CA ALA A 23 2.93 -8.70 -2.17
C ALA A 23 1.90 -7.99 -1.28
N VAL A 24 1.86 -6.66 -1.33
CA VAL A 24 0.91 -5.89 -0.52
C VAL A 24 -0.52 -6.09 -1.02
N SER A 25 -0.70 -6.15 -2.33
CA SER A 25 -2.04 -6.27 -2.93
C SER A 25 -2.75 -7.54 -2.50
N ARG A 26 -2.02 -8.60 -2.20
CA ARG A 26 -2.62 -9.85 -1.75
C ARG A 26 -3.39 -9.70 -0.45
N CYS A 27 -3.01 -8.75 0.38
CA CYS A 27 -3.63 -8.54 1.68
C CYS A 27 -4.60 -7.37 1.69
N TRP A 28 -4.65 -6.59 0.61
CA TRP A 28 -5.52 -5.43 0.55
C TRP A 28 -6.90 -5.83 0.06
N ASN A 29 -7.81 -6.01 1.01
CA ASN A 29 -9.17 -6.47 0.72
C ASN A 29 -10.14 -5.44 1.28
N LEU A 30 -10.85 -4.75 0.40
CA LEU A 30 -11.87 -3.81 0.78
C LEU A 30 -13.21 -4.50 1.06
N GLY A 31 -13.39 -5.71 0.50
CA GLY A 31 -14.57 -6.54 0.78
C GLY A 31 -15.87 -5.79 0.58
N SER A 32 -16.67 -5.77 1.62
CA SER A 32 -17.95 -5.09 1.64
C SER A 32 -17.85 -3.68 2.20
N SER A 33 -16.68 -3.05 2.09
CA SER A 33 -16.50 -1.67 2.51
C SER A 33 -17.44 -0.74 1.77
N SER A 34 -17.59 0.48 2.32
CA SER A 34 -18.52 1.45 1.75
C SER A 34 -18.20 1.77 0.30
N THR A 35 -19.22 2.20 -0.44
CA THR A 35 -19.05 2.65 -1.80
C THR A 35 -18.04 3.79 -1.89
N ASP A 36 -18.05 4.68 -0.88
CA ASP A 36 -17.10 5.79 -0.84
C ASP A 36 -15.66 5.30 -0.75
N ALA A 37 -15.41 4.27 0.07
CA ALA A 37 -14.06 3.70 0.17
C ALA A 37 -13.62 3.11 -1.17
N LEU A 38 -14.53 2.50 -1.90
CA LEU A 38 -14.23 1.89 -3.20
C LEU A 38 -13.97 2.94 -4.28
N ARG A 39 -14.28 4.20 -4.01
CA ARG A 39 -14.04 5.31 -4.94
C ARG A 39 -12.87 6.18 -4.54
N THR A 40 -12.21 5.84 -3.44
CA THR A 40 -11.17 6.69 -2.88
C THR A 40 -9.80 6.07 -3.14
N THR A 41 -8.90 6.85 -3.73
CA THR A 41 -7.51 6.49 -3.90
C THR A 41 -6.72 7.13 -2.76
N VAL A 42 -5.99 6.33 -1.99
CA VAL A 42 -5.19 6.86 -0.88
C VAL A 42 -3.72 6.63 -1.16
N THR A 43 -2.92 7.61 -0.78
CA THR A 43 -1.45 7.52 -0.84
C THR A 43 -0.96 7.32 0.59
N VAL A 44 -0.19 6.27 0.79
CA VAL A 44 0.25 5.84 2.12
C VAL A 44 1.77 5.79 2.14
N ALA A 45 2.37 6.29 3.20
CA ALA A 45 3.80 6.20 3.42
C ALA A 45 4.07 5.27 4.59
N VAL A 46 5.17 4.55 4.52
CA VAL A 46 5.58 3.64 5.59
C VAL A 46 7.11 3.58 5.63
N SER A 47 7.67 3.52 6.84
CA SER A 47 9.09 3.29 7.05
C SER A 47 9.33 1.80 7.25
N MET A 48 10.39 1.30 6.63
CA MET A 48 10.78 -0.12 6.72
C MET A 48 12.07 -0.24 7.51
N ASP A 49 12.22 -1.34 8.24
CA ASP A 49 13.52 -1.64 8.83
C ASP A 49 14.40 -2.37 7.80
N ALA A 50 15.65 -2.64 8.19
CA ALA A 50 16.62 -3.24 7.27
C ALA A 50 16.24 -4.65 6.81
N ASN A 51 15.35 -5.30 7.52
CA ASN A 51 14.88 -6.65 7.18
C ASN A 51 13.61 -6.63 6.31
N GLY A 52 13.17 -5.44 5.90
CA GLY A 52 11.96 -5.33 5.09
C GLY A 52 10.68 -5.39 5.91
N LEU A 53 10.77 -5.26 7.23
CA LEU A 53 9.59 -5.26 8.09
C LEU A 53 9.03 -3.84 8.18
N PRO A 54 7.74 -3.65 7.89
CA PRO A 54 7.15 -2.32 8.03
C PRO A 54 7.04 -1.93 9.49
N GLN A 55 7.42 -0.68 9.78
CA GLN A 55 7.26 -0.13 11.10
C GLN A 55 5.83 0.37 11.23
N ILE A 56 5.00 -0.37 11.95
CA ILE A 56 3.56 -0.17 11.96
C ILE A 56 3.17 1.24 12.39
N GLY A 57 3.87 1.78 13.38
CA GLY A 57 3.58 3.13 13.86
C GLY A 57 3.92 4.24 12.87
N SER A 58 4.68 3.92 11.82
CA SER A 58 5.05 4.90 10.80
C SER A 58 4.07 4.97 9.65
N ILE A 59 3.12 4.04 9.56
CA ILE A 59 2.17 4.00 8.46
C ILE A 59 1.24 5.19 8.55
N ARG A 60 1.21 6.01 7.51
CA ARG A 60 0.44 7.24 7.51
C ARG A 60 -0.13 7.54 6.14
N MET A 61 -1.29 8.18 6.12
CA MET A 61 -1.89 8.63 4.87
C MET A 61 -1.35 10.00 4.52
N LEU A 62 -0.79 10.14 3.32
CA LEU A 62 -0.29 11.43 2.84
C LEU A 62 -1.38 12.25 2.18
N GLY A 63 -2.38 11.59 1.61
CA GLY A 63 -3.48 12.27 0.95
C GLY A 63 -4.43 11.28 0.30
N TYR A 64 -5.51 11.81 -0.26
CA TYR A 64 -6.46 10.97 -0.96
C TYR A 64 -7.13 11.75 -2.09
N GLU A 65 -7.70 11.02 -3.03
CA GLU A 65 -8.46 11.60 -4.14
C GLU A 65 -9.73 10.81 -4.32
N GLY A 66 -10.80 11.51 -4.70
CA GLY A 66 -12.10 10.90 -4.92
C GLY A 66 -12.80 10.55 -3.64
N GLY A 67 -14.06 10.18 -3.73
CA GLY A 67 -14.84 9.78 -2.58
C GLY A 67 -14.97 10.85 -1.52
N THR A 68 -15.00 10.43 -0.28
CA THR A 68 -15.17 11.31 0.88
C THR A 68 -14.03 11.09 1.86
N GLU A 69 -13.88 12.00 2.83
CA GLU A 69 -12.90 11.82 3.88
C GLU A 69 -13.21 10.55 4.69
N ALA A 70 -14.47 10.28 4.96
CA ALA A 70 -14.87 9.06 5.68
C ALA A 70 -14.44 7.81 4.88
N GLY A 71 -14.66 7.84 3.57
CA GLY A 71 -14.21 6.76 2.69
C GLY A 71 -12.72 6.61 2.68
N ALA A 72 -11.99 7.74 2.73
CA ALA A 72 -10.53 7.71 2.77
C ALA A 72 -10.03 7.04 4.05
N GLN A 73 -10.67 7.31 5.19
CA GLN A 73 -10.26 6.68 6.44
C GLN A 73 -10.48 5.17 6.40
N ILE A 74 -11.58 4.73 5.82
CA ILE A 74 -11.86 3.30 5.66
C ILE A 74 -10.83 2.66 4.73
N ALA A 75 -10.56 3.31 3.60
CA ALA A 75 -9.58 2.80 2.63
C ALA A 75 -8.18 2.77 3.23
N PHE A 76 -7.81 3.79 4.00
CA PHE A 76 -6.51 3.82 4.67
C PHE A 76 -6.40 2.70 5.70
N ALA A 77 -7.45 2.46 6.49
CA ALA A 77 -7.42 1.39 7.48
C ALA A 77 -7.19 0.04 6.81
N ALA A 78 -7.82 -0.19 5.66
CA ALA A 78 -7.62 -1.42 4.91
C ALA A 78 -6.19 -1.51 4.37
N ALA A 79 -5.65 -0.40 3.86
CA ALA A 79 -4.27 -0.36 3.36
C ALA A 79 -3.27 -0.63 4.48
N ARG A 80 -3.50 -0.05 5.66
CA ARG A 80 -2.65 -0.27 6.82
C ARG A 80 -2.63 -1.74 7.22
N ARG A 81 -3.80 -2.37 7.25
CA ARG A 81 -3.88 -3.80 7.54
C ARG A 81 -3.16 -4.63 6.51
N ALA A 82 -3.26 -4.25 5.23
CA ALA A 82 -2.59 -4.98 4.16
C ALA A 82 -1.07 -4.94 4.34
N ILE A 83 -0.53 -3.76 4.62
CA ILE A 83 0.91 -3.60 4.83
C ILE A 83 1.34 -4.42 6.04
N ALA A 84 0.60 -4.33 7.14
CA ALA A 84 0.94 -5.05 8.37
C ALA A 84 0.88 -6.56 8.17
N ASN A 85 -0.17 -7.04 7.52
CA ASN A 85 -0.39 -8.48 7.38
C ASN A 85 0.56 -9.13 6.39
N CYS A 86 0.72 -8.53 5.21
CA CYS A 86 1.63 -9.11 4.20
C CYS A 86 3.09 -8.81 4.51
N GLY A 87 3.37 -7.82 5.35
CA GLY A 87 4.74 -7.51 5.76
C GLY A 87 5.20 -8.19 7.03
N ARG A 88 4.38 -9.07 7.59
CA ARG A 88 4.65 -9.65 8.92
C ARG A 88 5.99 -10.35 9.01
N GLU A 89 6.43 -10.99 7.93
CA GLU A 89 7.71 -11.69 7.90
C GLU A 89 8.76 -10.94 7.07
N GLY A 90 8.47 -9.70 6.72
CA GLY A 90 9.34 -8.88 5.89
C GLY A 90 8.99 -9.02 4.42
N PHE A 91 9.05 -7.88 3.72
CA PHE A 91 8.86 -7.89 2.27
C PHE A 91 10.18 -8.27 1.59
N PRO A 92 10.11 -8.91 0.40
CA PRO A 92 11.33 -9.33 -0.32
C PRO A 92 11.97 -8.13 -1.00
N LEU A 93 12.73 -7.35 -0.23
CA LEU A 93 13.39 -6.14 -0.73
C LEU A 93 14.89 -6.35 -0.72
N PRO A 94 15.62 -5.78 -1.72
CA PRO A 94 17.06 -6.00 -1.81
C PRO A 94 17.79 -5.28 -0.67
N PRO A 95 18.50 -6.03 0.21
CA PRO A 95 19.12 -5.41 1.38
C PRO A 95 20.17 -4.37 1.02
N GLU A 96 20.85 -4.55 -0.12
CA GLU A 96 21.89 -3.63 -0.56
C GLU A 96 21.33 -2.27 -1.00
N LYS A 97 20.02 -2.17 -1.19
CA LYS A 97 19.36 -0.92 -1.59
C LYS A 97 18.49 -0.33 -0.49
N TYR A 98 18.79 -0.64 0.76
CA TYR A 98 17.96 -0.22 1.87
C TYR A 98 17.67 1.28 1.86
N ASP A 99 18.65 2.12 1.52
CA ASP A 99 18.45 3.56 1.49
C ASP A 99 17.37 3.98 0.51
N GLU A 100 17.09 3.15 -0.49
CA GLU A 100 16.10 3.47 -1.52
C GLU A 100 14.70 3.02 -1.14
N TRP A 101 14.56 2.09 -0.19
CA TRP A 101 13.23 1.61 0.19
C TRP A 101 12.94 1.74 1.69
N LYS A 102 13.81 2.36 2.47
CA LYS A 102 13.55 2.55 3.90
C LYS A 102 12.33 3.44 4.15
N GLU A 103 11.98 4.31 3.19
CA GLU A 103 10.74 5.08 3.18
C GLU A 103 10.06 4.81 1.86
N ILE A 104 8.85 4.29 1.91
CA ILE A 104 8.13 3.92 0.69
C ILE A 104 6.76 4.58 0.69
N GLU A 105 6.35 5.05 -0.49
CA GLU A 105 5.00 5.54 -0.73
C GLU A 105 4.29 4.58 -1.66
N MET A 106 3.04 4.27 -1.32
CA MET A 106 2.22 3.39 -2.13
C MET A 106 0.88 4.04 -2.40
N VAL A 107 0.40 3.92 -3.63
CA VAL A 107 -0.90 4.44 -4.03
C VAL A 107 -1.86 3.26 -4.10
N PHE A 108 -2.91 3.32 -3.28
CA PHE A 108 -3.93 2.27 -3.20
C PHE A 108 -5.16 2.77 -3.96
N ASN A 109 -5.37 2.24 -5.15
CA ASN A 109 -6.43 2.69 -6.04
C ASN A 109 -7.41 1.54 -6.34
N PRO A 110 -8.54 1.47 -5.61
CA PRO A 110 -9.49 0.37 -5.83
C PRO A 110 -10.15 0.44 -7.20
N GLU A 111 -10.28 1.64 -7.78
CA GLU A 111 -10.90 1.76 -9.09
C GLU A 111 -10.07 1.16 -10.20
N GLY A 112 -8.77 1.04 -10.00
CA GLY A 112 -7.91 0.35 -10.94
C GLY A 112 -8.29 -1.11 -11.11
N MET A 113 -8.93 -1.71 -10.12
CA MET A 113 -9.38 -3.09 -10.17
C MET A 113 -10.61 -3.29 -11.05
N ARG A 114 -11.29 -2.21 -11.38
CA ARG A 114 -12.52 -2.30 -12.17
C ARG A 114 -12.27 -2.30 -13.67
N LEU A 115 -11.05 -2.07 -14.06
CA LEU A 115 -10.70 -2.08 -15.46
C LEU A 115 -10.84 -3.48 -16.01
N ARG A 116 -11.42 -3.58 -17.17
CA ARG A 116 -11.79 -4.85 -17.76
C ARG A 116 -10.77 -5.31 -18.78
#